data_fa274252fcf60c93bdeb61d3f0b20718
#
_entry.id   fa274252fcf60c93bdeb61d3f0b20718
#
_cell.length_a   1.000
_cell.length_b   1.000
_cell.length_c   1.000
_cell.angle_alpha   90.00
_cell.angle_beta   90.00
_cell.angle_gamma   90.00
#
_symmetry.space_group_name_H-M   'P 1'
#
loop_
_entity.id
_entity.type
_entity.pdbx_description
1 polymer ?
#
loop_
_entity_poly.entity_id
_entity_poly.type
_entity_poly.pdbx_seq_one_letter_code
_entity_poly.pdbx_strand_id
1 'polypeptide(L)'
;MREYFRLKLLRWQAELLRESNETLTSLQVDGGMQEPDLADRASAETDRALELRTRDRERKLLSKIEAALQRIEDGSYGYCEETGDPIGVKRLEARPIATLSLEAQERHERLERTQRDD
;
A
#
# COMPACT_ATOMS: atom_id res chain seq x y z
N MET A 1 -16.85 16.35 -1.54
CA MET A 1 -16.28 15.06 -1.93
C MET A 1 -14.77 14.95 -1.81
N ARG A 2 -14.03 15.91 -2.33
CA ARG A 2 -12.57 15.93 -2.19
C ARG A 2 -12.14 15.88 -0.73
N GLU A 3 -12.78 16.67 0.12
CA GLU A 3 -12.45 16.74 1.55
C GLU A 3 -12.70 15.42 2.26
N TYR A 4 -13.76 14.72 1.89
CA TYR A 4 -14.08 13.40 2.43
C TYR A 4 -12.95 12.41 2.16
N PHE A 5 -12.50 12.31 0.91
CA PHE A 5 -11.42 11.39 0.55
C PHE A 5 -10.08 11.81 1.11
N ARG A 6 -9.84 13.13 1.19
CA ARG A 6 -8.64 13.67 1.80
C ARG A 6 -8.53 13.24 3.27
N LEU A 7 -9.62 13.38 4.02
CA LEU A 7 -9.65 12.96 5.42
C LEU A 7 -9.50 11.45 5.57
N LYS A 8 -10.13 10.69 4.71
CA LYS A 8 -10.03 9.23 4.69
C LYS A 8 -8.58 8.78 4.44
N LEU A 9 -7.92 9.38 3.48
CA LEU A 9 -6.52 9.10 3.17
C LEU A 9 -5.58 9.51 4.30
N LEU A 10 -5.81 10.66 4.92
CA LEU A 10 -5.01 11.12 6.04
C LEU A 10 -5.13 10.20 7.25
N ARG A 11 -6.33 9.71 7.54
CA ARG A 11 -6.55 8.75 8.63
C ARG A 11 -5.83 7.43 8.35
N TRP A 12 -5.93 6.95 7.14
CA TRP A 12 -5.25 5.73 6.72
C TRP A 12 -3.74 5.89 6.82
N GLN A 13 -3.21 7.02 6.37
CA GLN A 13 -1.79 7.33 6.48
C GLN A 13 -1.33 7.30 7.93
N ALA A 14 -2.09 7.92 8.84
CA ALA A 14 -1.75 7.96 10.26
C ALA A 14 -1.74 6.56 10.87
N GLU A 15 -2.71 5.71 10.52
CA GLU A 15 -2.77 4.34 10.99
C GLU A 15 -1.58 3.51 10.51
N LEU A 16 -1.22 3.64 9.22
CA LEU A 16 -0.08 2.94 8.66
C LEU A 16 1.23 3.37 9.27
N LEU A 17 1.41 4.66 9.52
CA LEU A 17 2.61 5.18 10.17
C LEU A 17 2.75 4.63 11.58
N ARG A 18 1.65 4.54 12.31
CA ARG A 18 1.65 3.96 13.65
C ARG A 18 2.02 2.48 13.62
N GLU A 19 1.40 1.71 12.73
CA GLU A 19 1.69 0.29 12.56
C GLU A 19 3.14 0.06 12.13
N SER A 20 3.65 0.88 11.24
CA SER A 20 5.03 0.81 10.77
C SER A 20 6.02 1.08 11.91
N ASN A 21 5.73 2.03 12.78
CA ASN A 21 6.54 2.33 13.95
C ASN A 21 6.52 1.17 14.96
N GLU A 22 5.38 0.56 15.16
CA GLU A 22 5.24 -0.62 16.03
C GLU A 22 6.08 -1.79 15.49
N THR A 23 6.02 -2.04 14.19
CA THR A 23 6.80 -3.08 13.53
C THR A 23 8.30 -2.81 13.68
N LEU A 24 8.72 -1.57 13.48
CA LEU A 24 10.12 -1.17 13.63
C LEU A 24 10.60 -1.37 15.07
N THR A 25 9.79 -1.00 16.05
CA THR A 25 10.10 -1.20 17.47
C THR A 25 10.24 -2.69 17.79
N SER A 26 9.34 -3.51 17.28
CA SER A 26 9.39 -4.96 17.43
C SER A 26 10.67 -5.56 16.86
N LEU A 27 11.07 -5.12 15.66
CA LEU A 27 12.33 -5.57 15.04
C LEU A 27 13.56 -5.18 15.87
N GLN A 28 13.55 -3.99 16.43
CA GLN A 28 14.65 -3.51 17.29
C GLN A 28 14.77 -4.30 18.58
N VAL A 29 13.64 -4.62 19.21
CA VAL A 29 13.59 -5.40 20.43
C VAL A 29 14.08 -6.82 20.17
N ASP A 30 13.58 -7.46 19.12
CA ASP A 30 13.96 -8.84 18.77
C ASP A 30 15.45 -8.93 18.40
N GLY A 31 16.00 -7.90 17.78
CA GLY A 31 17.41 -7.84 17.43
C GLY A 31 18.38 -7.77 18.60
N GLY A 32 17.89 -7.41 19.79
CA GLY A 32 18.68 -7.30 21.00
C GLY A 32 18.59 -8.50 21.93
N MET A 33 17.84 -9.51 21.59
CA MET A 33 17.58 -10.64 22.46
C MET A 33 18.54 -11.82 22.26
N GLN A 34 18.65 -12.64 23.29
CA GLN A 34 19.57 -13.76 23.47
C GLN A 34 19.79 -14.64 22.23
N GLU A 35 20.97 -15.25 22.13
CA GLU A 35 21.26 -16.26 21.12
C GLU A 35 20.33 -17.46 21.24
N PRO A 36 19.37 -17.63 20.33
CA PRO A 36 18.52 -18.82 20.30
C PRO A 36 19.31 -20.01 19.74
N ASP A 37 18.83 -21.21 19.97
CA ASP A 37 19.39 -22.39 19.32
C ASP A 37 19.16 -22.32 17.80
N LEU A 38 19.69 -23.29 17.04
CA LEU A 38 19.59 -23.26 15.57
C LEU A 38 18.16 -23.24 15.05
N ALA A 39 17.25 -23.96 15.70
CA ALA A 39 15.85 -24.00 15.29
C ALA A 39 15.15 -22.65 15.57
N ASP A 40 15.41 -22.07 16.74
CA ASP A 40 14.87 -20.77 17.12
C ASP A 40 15.44 -19.67 16.25
N ARG A 41 16.75 -19.78 15.89
CA ARG A 41 17.40 -18.82 15.01
C ARG A 41 16.78 -18.84 13.61
N ALA A 42 16.51 -20.01 13.05
CA ALA A 42 15.88 -20.14 11.75
C ALA A 42 14.45 -19.57 11.75
N SER A 43 13.69 -19.84 12.82
CA SER A 43 12.34 -19.29 12.99
C SER A 43 12.37 -17.76 13.12
N ALA A 44 13.30 -17.23 13.92
CA ALA A 44 13.45 -15.79 14.10
C ALA A 44 13.82 -15.10 12.79
N GLU A 45 14.69 -15.69 11.99
CA GLU A 45 15.06 -15.16 10.67
C GLU A 45 13.88 -15.14 9.71
N THR A 46 13.04 -16.19 9.72
CA THR A 46 11.83 -16.27 8.92
C THR A 46 10.84 -15.18 9.34
N ASP A 47 10.62 -15.02 10.64
CA ASP A 47 9.73 -14.01 11.19
C ASP A 47 10.21 -12.60 10.84
N ARG A 48 11.51 -12.36 10.96
CA ARG A 48 12.11 -11.07 10.59
C ARG A 48 11.93 -10.79 9.09
N ALA A 49 12.12 -11.80 8.24
CA ALA A 49 11.91 -11.64 6.79
C ALA A 49 10.46 -11.29 6.47
N LEU A 50 9.49 -11.91 7.17
CA LEU A 50 8.07 -11.59 7.01
C LEU A 50 7.76 -10.17 7.47
N GLU A 51 8.33 -9.74 8.60
CA GLU A 51 8.15 -8.38 9.10
C GLU A 51 8.73 -7.34 8.14
N LEU A 52 9.89 -7.62 7.55
CA LEU A 52 10.51 -6.74 6.56
C LEU A 52 9.66 -6.63 5.29
N ARG A 53 9.05 -7.74 4.85
CA ARG A 53 8.13 -7.72 3.70
C ARG A 53 6.89 -6.89 3.99
N THR A 54 6.34 -7.03 5.18
CA THR A 54 5.19 -6.25 5.64
C THR A 54 5.55 -4.76 5.64
N ARG A 55 6.71 -4.44 6.15
CA ARG A 55 7.21 -3.07 6.19
C ARG A 55 7.40 -2.47 4.80
N ASP A 56 7.94 -3.26 3.85
CA ASP A 56 8.07 -2.84 2.45
C ASP A 56 6.72 -2.58 1.82
N ARG A 57 5.73 -3.43 2.09
CA ARG A 57 4.37 -3.27 1.60
C ARG A 57 3.75 -1.99 2.15
N GLU A 58 3.91 -1.74 3.44
CA GLU A 58 3.42 -0.54 4.10
C GLU A 58 4.04 0.71 3.52
N ARG A 59 5.34 0.70 3.26
CA ARG A 59 6.05 1.83 2.67
C ARG A 59 5.55 2.15 1.27
N LYS A 60 5.32 1.11 0.44
CA LYS A 60 4.77 1.28 -0.90
C LYS A 60 3.35 1.84 -0.83
N LEU A 61 2.57 1.36 0.13
CA LEU A 61 1.20 1.85 0.33
C LEU A 61 1.19 3.30 0.79
N LEU A 62 2.09 3.68 1.69
CA LEU A 62 2.24 5.07 2.12
C LEU A 62 2.60 5.98 0.94
N SER A 63 3.47 5.53 0.06
CA SER A 63 3.83 6.27 -1.14
C SER A 63 2.61 6.49 -2.04
N LYS A 64 1.77 5.48 -2.20
CA LYS A 64 0.53 5.58 -2.98
C LYS A 64 -0.48 6.54 -2.33
N ILE A 65 -0.56 6.53 -1.00
CA ILE A 65 -1.43 7.46 -0.27
C ILE A 65 -0.94 8.91 -0.47
N GLU A 66 0.35 9.14 -0.36
CA GLU A 66 0.95 10.46 -0.60
C GLU A 66 0.67 10.96 -2.01
N ALA A 67 0.82 10.08 -3.00
CA ALA A 67 0.50 10.40 -4.39
C ALA A 67 -0.98 10.75 -4.58
N ALA A 68 -1.86 10.02 -3.90
CA ALA A 68 -3.31 10.30 -3.94
C ALA A 68 -3.63 11.67 -3.32
N LEU A 69 -3.00 11.99 -2.20
CA LEU A 69 -3.16 13.30 -1.56
C LEU A 69 -2.67 14.43 -2.46
N GLN A 70 -1.57 14.21 -3.16
CA GLN A 70 -1.04 15.18 -4.11
C GLN A 70 -2.00 15.40 -5.28
N ARG A 71 -2.64 14.32 -5.77
CA ARG A 71 -3.64 14.44 -6.84
C ARG A 71 -4.89 15.19 -6.38
N ILE A 72 -5.25 15.09 -5.11
CA ILE A 72 -6.36 15.89 -4.57
C ILE A 72 -6.01 17.38 -4.65
N GLU A 73 -4.78 17.74 -4.31
CA GLU A 73 -4.32 19.14 -4.37
C GLU A 73 -4.25 19.67 -5.79
N ASP A 74 -3.76 18.87 -6.74
CA ASP A 74 -3.62 19.32 -8.12
C ASP A 74 -4.90 19.16 -8.96
N GLY A 75 -5.94 18.55 -8.38
CA GLY A 75 -7.24 18.41 -9.04
C GLY A 75 -7.40 17.19 -9.93
N SER A 76 -6.41 16.32 -9.99
CA SER A 76 -6.47 15.12 -10.84
C SER A 76 -7.03 13.88 -10.15
N TYR A 77 -7.28 13.96 -8.85
CA TYR A 77 -7.81 12.84 -8.08
C TYR A 77 -9.19 12.43 -8.57
N GLY A 78 -9.41 11.12 -8.67
CA GLY A 78 -10.71 10.57 -9.05
C GLY A 78 -10.88 10.34 -10.54
N TYR A 79 -9.86 10.65 -11.33
CA TYR A 79 -9.88 10.43 -12.79
C TYR A 79 -8.86 9.37 -13.17
N CYS A 80 -9.25 8.53 -14.13
CA CYS A 80 -8.38 7.46 -14.63
C CYS A 80 -7.15 8.03 -15.33
N GLU A 81 -5.97 7.56 -14.96
CA GLU A 81 -4.71 8.01 -15.57
C GLU A 81 -4.62 7.72 -17.06
N GLU A 82 -5.25 6.64 -17.51
CA GLU A 82 -5.18 6.23 -18.91
C GLU A 82 -6.24 6.85 -19.79
N THR A 83 -7.48 6.91 -19.31
CA THR A 83 -8.62 7.32 -20.13
C THR A 83 -9.10 8.73 -19.83
N GLY A 84 -8.76 9.28 -18.68
CA GLY A 84 -9.27 10.57 -18.24
C GLY A 84 -10.71 10.51 -17.70
N ASP A 85 -11.35 9.35 -17.75
CA ASP A 85 -12.72 9.17 -17.28
C ASP A 85 -12.79 9.17 -15.75
N PRO A 86 -13.92 9.57 -15.16
CA PRO A 86 -14.09 9.45 -13.71
C PRO A 86 -13.98 8.00 -13.25
N ILE A 87 -13.27 7.78 -12.15
CA ILE A 87 -13.15 6.45 -11.56
C ILE A 87 -14.46 6.03 -10.89
N GLY A 88 -15.17 6.99 -10.29
CA GLY A 88 -16.43 6.74 -9.60
C GLY A 88 -16.26 6.63 -8.09
N VAL A 89 -17.25 7.15 -7.38
CA VAL A 89 -17.24 7.23 -5.92
C VAL A 89 -17.21 5.86 -5.27
N LYS A 90 -17.96 4.91 -5.78
CA LYS A 90 -18.00 3.55 -5.21
C LYS A 90 -16.63 2.86 -5.24
N ARG A 91 -15.91 3.00 -6.35
CA ARG A 91 -14.59 2.42 -6.48
C ARG A 91 -13.58 3.12 -5.58
N LEU A 92 -13.65 4.45 -5.49
CA LEU A 92 -12.78 5.24 -4.60
C LEU A 92 -13.07 4.95 -3.13
N GLU A 93 -14.34 4.70 -2.79
CA GLU A 93 -14.72 4.30 -1.44
C GLU A 93 -14.06 2.98 -1.04
N ALA A 94 -14.07 2.01 -1.95
CA ALA A 94 -13.44 0.71 -1.74
C ALA A 94 -11.93 0.77 -1.83
N ARG A 95 -11.39 1.64 -2.70
CA ARG A 95 -9.96 1.75 -2.94
C ARG A 95 -9.57 3.21 -3.17
N PRO A 96 -9.34 3.97 -2.10
CA PRO A 96 -9.06 5.42 -2.21
C PRO A 96 -7.81 5.78 -3.00
N ILE A 97 -6.86 4.85 -3.15
CA ILE A 97 -5.64 5.08 -3.92
C ILE A 97 -5.75 4.67 -5.38
N ALA A 98 -6.94 4.27 -5.85
CA ALA A 98 -7.13 3.83 -7.23
C ALA A 98 -6.77 4.95 -8.21
N THR A 99 -6.01 4.59 -9.24
CA THR A 99 -5.60 5.51 -10.31
C THR A 99 -6.18 5.13 -11.66
N LEU A 100 -6.82 3.97 -11.74
CA LEU A 100 -7.41 3.44 -12.95
C LEU A 100 -8.89 3.16 -12.75
N SER A 101 -9.68 3.39 -13.79
CA SER A 101 -11.06 2.93 -13.81
C SER A 101 -11.08 1.41 -13.78
N LEU A 102 -12.21 0.81 -13.44
CA LEU A 102 -12.35 -0.64 -13.42
C LEU A 102 -12.03 -1.25 -14.78
N GLU A 103 -12.50 -0.61 -15.85
CA GLU A 103 -12.24 -1.04 -17.24
C GLU A 103 -10.74 -1.01 -17.58
N ALA A 104 -10.05 0.05 -17.20
CA ALA A 104 -8.61 0.18 -17.43
C ALA A 104 -7.84 -0.86 -16.62
N GLN A 105 -8.24 -1.11 -15.38
CA GLN A 105 -7.62 -2.12 -14.53
C GLN A 105 -7.77 -3.52 -15.12
N GLU A 106 -8.95 -3.86 -15.58
CA GLU A 106 -9.21 -5.16 -16.23
C GLU A 106 -8.40 -5.32 -17.50
N ARG A 107 -8.25 -4.24 -18.26
CA ARG A 107 -7.42 -4.25 -19.47
C ARG A 107 -5.96 -4.55 -19.16
N HIS A 108 -5.42 -3.93 -18.12
CA HIS A 108 -4.06 -4.19 -17.65
C HIS A 108 -3.86 -5.64 -17.25
N GLU A 109 -4.79 -6.17 -16.49
CA GLU A 109 -4.73 -7.55 -16.02
C GLU A 109 -4.76 -8.53 -17.20
N ARG A 110 -5.54 -8.26 -18.23
CA ARG A 110 -5.58 -9.09 -19.43
C ARG A 110 -4.27 -9.04 -20.21
N LEU A 111 -3.68 -7.86 -20.32
CA LEU A 111 -2.39 -7.70 -21.00
C LEU A 111 -1.29 -8.43 -20.25
N GLU A 112 -1.25 -8.35 -18.96
CA GLU A 112 -0.29 -9.07 -18.13
C GLU A 112 -0.41 -10.58 -18.30
N ARG A 113 -1.63 -11.12 -18.34
CA ARG A 113 -1.87 -12.52 -18.57
C ARG A 113 -1.39 -12.97 -19.96
N THR A 114 -1.65 -12.16 -20.97
CA THR A 114 -1.22 -12.45 -22.35
C THR A 114 0.30 -12.45 -22.45
N GLN A 115 0.97 -11.52 -21.80
CA GLN A 115 2.43 -11.44 -21.78
C GLN A 115 3.08 -12.61 -21.05
N ARG A 116 2.42 -13.14 -20.03
CA ARG A 116 2.91 -14.30 -19.27
C ARG A 116 2.82 -15.60 -20.09
N ASP A 117 1.83 -15.69 -20.95
CA ASP A 117 1.59 -16.88 -21.75
C ASP A 117 2.55 -16.99 -22.94
N ASP A 118 3.26 -15.94 -23.24
CA ASP A 118 4.29 -15.92 -24.26
C ASP A 118 5.65 -16.33 -23.68
#